data_268ca30c76580f5789186ba5e96f815c
#
_entry.id   268ca30c76580f5789186ba5e96f815c
#
_cell.length_a   1.000
_cell.length_b   1.000
_cell.length_c   1.000
_cell.angle_alpha   90.00
_cell.angle_beta   90.00
_cell.angle_gamma   90.00
#
_symmetry.space_group_name_H-M   'P 1'
#
loop_
_entity.id
_entity.type
_entity.pdbx_description
1 polymer ?
#
loop_
_entity_poly.entity_id
_entity_poly.type
_entity_poly.pdbx_seq_one_letter_code
_entity_poly.pdbx_strand_id
1 'polypeptide(L)'
;MQLELVYEDHDILVVNKQANLPTVPLKTDSQDKLTLLGLVARAFPEVLDVQGANTWEGGVVHRLDTATSGLVVIARTKEAYASLQAIQKADLFIKEYQALSRSYKPTLLPGFPPYPYEDPFFCKGKEVSIGSLFRRYGDHRKEVRPVLADSPRHLLDKTTGTWYLTKVWYSGEVGESHQFTCRLSSGFRHQVRTHLAWSGWPIDGDIMYEGIEAENLALNAVAVEFPHPVTTNPMEIRI
;
A
#
# COMPACT_ATOMS: atom_id res chain seq x y z
N MET A 1 -14.86 7.31 15.97
CA MET A 1 -13.51 6.93 15.50
C MET A 1 -12.61 8.11 15.79
N GLN A 2 -11.47 7.89 16.44
CA GLN A 2 -10.52 8.92 16.86
C GLN A 2 -9.34 8.94 15.88
N LEU A 3 -8.81 10.14 15.57
CA LEU A 3 -7.60 10.30 14.79
C LEU A 3 -6.40 9.87 15.65
N GLU A 4 -5.55 9.01 15.11
CA GLU A 4 -4.28 8.61 15.74
C GLU A 4 -3.12 9.30 15.01
N LEU A 5 -2.64 10.39 15.60
CA LEU A 5 -1.52 11.17 15.10
C LEU A 5 -0.21 10.55 15.59
N VAL A 6 0.70 10.23 14.67
CA VAL A 6 2.02 9.61 14.96
C VAL A 6 3.14 10.64 14.90
N TYR A 7 3.06 11.56 13.95
CA TYR A 7 4.04 12.63 13.78
C TYR A 7 3.37 13.91 13.27
N GLU A 8 3.84 15.06 13.73
CA GLU A 8 3.38 16.37 13.32
C GLU A 8 4.55 17.37 13.31
N ASP A 9 4.61 18.16 12.24
CA ASP A 9 5.36 19.41 12.19
C ASP A 9 4.62 20.47 11.36
N HIS A 10 5.30 21.54 10.96
CA HIS A 10 4.72 22.60 10.14
C HIS A 10 4.32 22.13 8.74
N ASP A 11 5.01 21.16 8.18
CA ASP A 11 4.95 20.79 6.76
C ASP A 11 4.18 19.50 6.50
N ILE A 12 4.20 18.55 7.45
CA ILE A 12 3.61 17.22 7.28
C ILE A 12 2.93 16.71 8.55
N LEU A 13 1.98 15.79 8.32
CA LEU A 13 1.40 14.92 9.33
C LEU A 13 1.66 13.47 8.93
N VAL A 14 1.89 12.59 9.91
CA VAL A 14 1.83 11.14 9.72
C VAL A 14 0.80 10.57 10.69
N VAL A 15 -0.18 9.87 10.16
CA VAL A 15 -1.31 9.35 10.91
C VAL A 15 -1.43 7.84 10.75
N ASN A 16 -1.87 7.15 11.80
CA ASN A 16 -2.18 5.72 11.74
C ASN A 16 -3.63 5.52 11.31
N LYS A 17 -3.84 5.03 10.10
CA LYS A 17 -5.15 4.74 9.53
C LYS A 17 -5.68 3.41 10.05
N GLN A 18 -6.86 3.39 10.61
CA GLN A 18 -7.53 2.16 11.01
C GLN A 18 -7.96 1.35 9.77
N ALA A 19 -8.04 0.02 9.94
CA ALA A 19 -8.64 -0.87 8.94
C ALA A 19 -10.09 -0.46 8.65
N ASN A 20 -10.54 -0.77 7.43
CA ASN A 20 -11.91 -0.50 6.96
C ASN A 20 -12.30 1.00 6.86
N LEU A 21 -11.32 1.91 6.97
CA LEU A 21 -11.48 3.34 6.76
C LEU A 21 -10.89 3.73 5.39
N PRO A 22 -11.65 4.30 4.44
CA PRO A 22 -11.09 4.86 3.21
C PRO A 22 -10.10 5.99 3.51
N THR A 23 -8.98 6.07 2.77
CA THR A 23 -8.01 7.16 2.93
C THR A 23 -8.59 8.49 2.49
N VAL A 24 -9.23 8.53 1.33
CA VAL A 24 -9.86 9.72 0.73
C VAL A 24 -11.25 9.38 0.19
N PRO A 25 -12.14 10.37 0.01
CA PRO A 25 -13.42 10.12 -0.65
C PRO A 25 -13.22 9.79 -2.13
N LEU A 26 -14.20 9.11 -2.72
CA LEU A 26 -14.35 9.03 -4.17
C LEU A 26 -15.08 10.29 -4.69
N LYS A 27 -14.89 10.65 -5.95
CA LYS A 27 -15.59 11.78 -6.57
C LYS A 27 -17.13 11.70 -6.46
N THR A 28 -17.66 10.48 -6.38
CA THR A 28 -19.09 10.17 -6.30
C THR A 28 -19.61 9.97 -4.88
N ASP A 29 -18.73 10.02 -3.88
CA ASP A 29 -19.15 9.85 -2.49
C ASP A 29 -19.92 11.08 -1.98
N SER A 30 -20.81 10.86 -1.02
CA SER A 30 -21.44 11.95 -0.27
C SER A 30 -20.40 12.70 0.56
N GLN A 31 -20.63 13.99 0.81
CA GLN A 31 -19.73 14.80 1.64
C GLN A 31 -19.61 14.29 3.08
N ASP A 32 -20.60 13.55 3.57
CA ASP A 32 -20.63 13.00 4.93
C ASP A 32 -19.89 11.66 5.06
N LYS A 33 -19.36 11.12 3.97
CA LYS A 33 -18.64 9.85 4.02
C LYS A 33 -17.40 9.97 4.89
N LEU A 34 -17.35 9.13 5.93
CA LEU A 34 -16.20 9.08 6.82
C LEU A 34 -14.95 8.56 6.07
N THR A 35 -13.90 9.37 6.08
CA THR A 35 -12.58 9.03 5.50
C THR A 35 -11.48 9.49 6.43
N LEU A 36 -10.25 8.97 6.25
CA LEU A 36 -9.10 9.45 6.99
C LEU A 36 -8.89 10.96 6.77
N LEU A 37 -8.91 11.41 5.51
CA LEU A 37 -8.77 12.84 5.18
C LEU A 37 -9.84 13.69 5.89
N GLY A 38 -11.08 13.22 5.94
CA GLY A 38 -12.16 13.92 6.65
C GLY A 38 -11.94 14.00 8.17
N LEU A 39 -11.35 12.95 8.79
CA LEU A 39 -10.98 12.98 10.20
C LEU A 39 -9.81 13.96 10.44
N VAL A 40 -8.79 13.93 9.60
CA VAL A 40 -7.62 14.83 9.70
C VAL A 40 -8.05 16.28 9.53
N ALA A 41 -8.88 16.59 8.54
CA ALA A 41 -9.33 17.95 8.23
C ALA A 41 -10.14 18.62 9.36
N ARG A 42 -10.72 17.83 10.27
CA ARG A 42 -11.39 18.38 11.47
C ARG A 42 -10.41 19.00 12.46
N ALA A 43 -9.20 18.47 12.56
CA ALA A 43 -8.15 18.98 13.44
C ALA A 43 -7.16 19.90 12.69
N PHE A 44 -6.95 19.66 11.41
CA PHE A 44 -5.98 20.31 10.53
C PHE A 44 -6.65 20.71 9.21
N PRO A 45 -7.52 21.73 9.21
CA PRO A 45 -8.32 22.09 8.03
C PRO A 45 -7.47 22.53 6.82
N GLU A 46 -6.27 23.04 7.05
CA GLU A 46 -5.32 23.48 6.02
C GLU A 46 -4.92 22.37 5.03
N VAL A 47 -5.04 21.10 5.44
CA VAL A 47 -4.71 19.99 4.53
C VAL A 47 -5.64 19.92 3.31
N LEU A 48 -6.83 20.50 3.39
CA LEU A 48 -7.77 20.59 2.27
C LEU A 48 -7.39 21.67 1.25
N ASP A 49 -6.60 22.68 1.65
CA ASP A 49 -6.12 23.75 0.76
C ASP A 49 -4.94 23.29 -0.11
N VAL A 50 -4.34 22.16 0.24
CA VAL A 50 -3.32 21.49 -0.57
C VAL A 50 -4.01 20.85 -1.77
N GLN A 51 -3.59 21.23 -2.97
CA GLN A 51 -4.11 20.61 -4.19
C GLN A 51 -3.31 19.33 -4.49
N GLY A 52 -3.87 18.19 -4.08
CA GLY A 52 -3.33 16.86 -4.38
C GLY A 52 -3.46 16.46 -5.86
N ALA A 53 -3.26 15.18 -6.15
CA ALA A 53 -3.42 14.64 -7.51
C ALA A 53 -4.83 14.87 -8.07
N ASN A 54 -5.82 14.88 -7.17
CA ASN A 54 -7.20 15.31 -7.44
C ASN A 54 -7.62 16.36 -6.40
N THR A 55 -8.46 17.29 -6.77
CA THR A 55 -8.89 18.41 -5.91
C THR A 55 -9.56 17.97 -4.60
N TRP A 56 -10.12 16.76 -4.55
CA TRP A 56 -10.78 16.19 -3.35
C TRP A 56 -9.87 15.33 -2.47
N GLU A 57 -8.59 15.19 -2.81
CA GLU A 57 -7.63 14.37 -2.05
C GLU A 57 -6.80 15.20 -1.05
N GLY A 58 -6.93 16.52 -1.07
CA GLY A 58 -6.19 17.41 -0.18
C GLY A 58 -4.68 17.14 -0.22
N GLY A 59 -4.01 17.24 0.92
CA GLY A 59 -2.57 16.98 1.06
C GLY A 59 -2.18 15.51 1.16
N VAL A 60 -3.06 14.54 0.89
CA VAL A 60 -2.75 13.12 0.99
C VAL A 60 -1.69 12.72 -0.03
N VAL A 61 -0.50 12.31 0.44
CA VAL A 61 0.67 12.01 -0.40
C VAL A 61 0.56 10.63 -1.03
N HIS A 62 0.05 9.65 -0.29
CA HIS A 62 -0.21 8.30 -0.76
C HIS A 62 -1.44 7.71 -0.07
N ARG A 63 -1.97 6.64 -0.62
CA ARG A 63 -3.17 5.99 -0.10
C ARG A 63 -2.89 4.55 0.30
N LEU A 64 -3.58 4.10 1.33
CA LEU A 64 -3.78 2.70 1.64
C LEU A 64 -5.15 2.26 1.13
N ASP A 65 -5.28 0.98 0.80
CA ASP A 65 -6.59 0.37 0.53
C ASP A 65 -7.49 0.53 1.76
N THR A 66 -8.80 0.53 1.57
CA THR A 66 -9.78 0.69 2.67
C THR A 66 -9.52 -0.32 3.79
N ALA A 67 -9.28 -1.59 3.44
CA ALA A 67 -9.06 -2.67 4.41
C ALA A 67 -7.67 -2.63 5.09
N THR A 68 -6.66 -2.01 4.45
CA THR A 68 -5.28 -1.91 4.97
C THR A 68 -5.20 -0.87 6.07
N SER A 69 -4.54 -1.19 7.19
CA SER A 69 -4.23 -0.26 8.28
C SER A 69 -2.80 0.30 8.16
N GLY A 70 -2.47 1.30 8.99
CA GLY A 70 -1.12 1.80 9.15
C GLY A 70 -0.88 3.23 8.67
N LEU A 71 0.38 3.57 8.52
CA LEU A 71 0.86 4.94 8.34
C LEU A 71 0.45 5.54 7.00
N VAL A 72 -0.04 6.78 7.06
CA VAL A 72 -0.34 7.63 5.89
C VAL A 72 0.30 9.00 6.12
N VAL A 73 1.07 9.47 5.13
CA VAL A 73 1.69 10.79 5.13
C VAL A 73 0.78 11.79 4.42
N ILE A 74 0.58 12.94 5.06
CA ILE A 74 -0.28 14.04 4.57
C ILE A 74 0.52 15.33 4.63
N ALA A 75 0.62 16.04 3.53
CA ALA A 75 1.24 17.35 3.46
C ALA A 75 0.28 18.43 3.99
N ARG A 76 0.81 19.38 4.76
CA ARG A 76 0.09 20.55 5.27
C ARG A 76 0.22 21.76 4.34
N THR A 77 1.28 21.79 3.50
CA THR A 77 1.57 22.87 2.57
C THR A 77 1.69 22.36 1.13
N LYS A 78 1.46 23.24 0.15
CA LYS A 78 1.60 22.90 -1.29
C LYS A 78 3.05 22.59 -1.64
N GLU A 79 3.98 23.29 -1.03
CA GLU A 79 5.42 23.13 -1.20
C GLU A 79 5.87 21.75 -0.70
N ALA A 80 5.45 21.36 0.50
CA ALA A 80 5.72 20.02 1.05
C ALA A 80 5.12 18.92 0.18
N TYR A 81 3.89 19.10 -0.31
CA TYR A 81 3.25 18.14 -1.22
C TYR A 81 4.05 17.98 -2.52
N ALA A 82 4.44 19.08 -3.16
CA ALA A 82 5.22 19.04 -4.40
C ALA A 82 6.58 18.35 -4.20
N SER A 83 7.27 18.63 -3.07
CA SER A 83 8.53 18.00 -2.71
C SER A 83 8.35 16.49 -2.47
N LEU A 84 7.32 16.07 -1.71
CA LEU A 84 7.03 14.65 -1.45
C LEU A 84 6.68 13.90 -2.74
N GLN A 85 5.99 14.53 -3.69
CA GLN A 85 5.76 13.94 -5.02
C GLN A 85 7.07 13.76 -5.81
N ALA A 86 8.01 14.70 -5.72
CA ALA A 86 9.33 14.56 -6.33
C ALA A 86 10.14 13.43 -5.68
N ILE A 87 10.11 13.32 -4.34
CA ILE A 87 10.73 12.25 -3.56
C ILE A 87 10.15 10.87 -3.97
N GLN A 88 8.83 10.76 -4.14
CA GLN A 88 8.21 9.52 -4.65
C GLN A 88 8.66 9.16 -6.07
N LYS A 89 8.73 10.15 -6.96
CA LYS A 89 9.20 9.94 -8.35
C LYS A 89 10.68 9.52 -8.42
N ALA A 90 11.46 9.88 -7.42
CA ALA A 90 12.87 9.49 -7.28
C ALA A 90 13.06 8.16 -6.55
N ASP A 91 11.98 7.43 -6.25
CA ASP A 91 11.99 6.17 -5.48
C ASP A 91 12.61 6.29 -4.07
N LEU A 92 12.61 7.50 -3.49
CA LEU A 92 13.15 7.79 -2.16
C LEU A 92 12.09 7.72 -1.05
N PHE A 93 10.84 7.44 -1.38
CA PHE A 93 9.73 7.28 -0.44
C PHE A 93 9.44 5.80 -0.23
N ILE A 94 10.04 5.21 0.81
CA ILE A 94 9.91 3.79 1.10
C ILE A 94 8.74 3.56 2.06
N LYS A 95 7.93 2.56 1.77
CA LYS A 95 6.86 2.07 2.65
C LYS A 95 7.18 0.65 3.05
N GLU A 96 7.06 0.37 4.34
CA GLU A 96 7.23 -0.97 4.89
C GLU A 96 5.90 -1.48 5.46
N TYR A 97 5.57 -2.70 5.12
CA TYR A 97 4.37 -3.38 5.57
C TYR A 97 4.72 -4.66 6.30
N GLN A 98 3.90 -4.99 7.29
CA GLN A 98 3.83 -6.32 7.87
C GLN A 98 2.54 -7.00 7.39
N ALA A 99 2.68 -8.24 6.94
CA ALA A 99 1.58 -9.08 6.47
C ALA A 99 1.62 -10.42 7.21
N LEU A 100 0.45 -10.94 7.59
CA LEU A 100 0.31 -12.26 8.20
C LEU A 100 -0.43 -13.20 7.26
N SER A 101 0.03 -14.44 7.17
CA SER A 101 -0.59 -15.51 6.38
C SER A 101 -0.48 -16.84 7.11
N ARG A 102 -1.60 -17.52 7.33
CA ARG A 102 -1.66 -18.83 8.00
C ARG A 102 -1.55 -20.01 7.04
N SER A 103 -1.75 -19.82 5.75
CA SER A 103 -1.78 -20.95 4.83
C SER A 103 -1.02 -20.70 3.56
N TYR A 104 -0.20 -21.68 3.18
CA TYR A 104 0.40 -21.77 1.87
C TYR A 104 -0.60 -22.32 0.84
N LYS A 105 -0.82 -21.61 -0.24
CA LYS A 105 -1.69 -22.00 -1.36
C LYS A 105 -0.91 -22.00 -2.67
N PRO A 106 -0.37 -23.13 -3.10
CA PRO A 106 0.42 -23.22 -4.33
C PRO A 106 -0.41 -23.08 -5.61
N THR A 107 -1.75 -23.19 -5.49
CA THR A 107 -2.64 -23.07 -6.65
C THR A 107 -2.80 -21.62 -7.04
N LEU A 108 -2.47 -21.31 -8.30
CA LEU A 108 -2.59 -19.96 -8.82
C LEU A 108 -4.06 -19.54 -8.97
N LEU A 109 -4.34 -18.33 -8.57
CA LEU A 109 -5.63 -17.67 -8.81
C LEU A 109 -5.90 -17.50 -10.31
N PRO A 110 -7.17 -17.55 -10.74
CA PRO A 110 -7.53 -17.29 -12.14
C PRO A 110 -6.94 -15.98 -12.66
N GLY A 111 -6.23 -16.08 -13.79
CA GLY A 111 -5.59 -14.94 -14.45
C GLY A 111 -4.24 -14.51 -13.88
N PHE A 112 -3.69 -15.22 -12.89
CA PHE A 112 -2.28 -15.10 -12.50
C PHE A 112 -1.40 -15.88 -13.50
N PRO A 113 -0.24 -15.35 -13.91
CA PRO A 113 0.77 -16.14 -14.62
C PRO A 113 1.49 -17.09 -13.65
N PRO A 114 2.24 -18.09 -14.13
CA PRO A 114 3.14 -18.87 -13.27
C PRO A 114 4.05 -17.94 -12.45
N TYR A 115 4.26 -18.29 -11.18
CA TYR A 115 5.12 -17.52 -10.29
C TYR A 115 6.60 -17.80 -10.60
N PRO A 116 7.40 -16.78 -11.00
CA PRO A 116 8.75 -17.03 -11.49
C PRO A 116 9.86 -16.79 -10.46
N TYR A 117 9.50 -16.44 -9.22
CA TYR A 117 10.45 -16.07 -8.16
C TYR A 117 10.62 -17.19 -7.14
N GLU A 118 11.61 -17.03 -6.26
CA GLU A 118 11.77 -17.89 -5.09
C GLU A 118 10.63 -17.65 -4.08
N ASP A 119 10.24 -18.71 -3.36
CA ASP A 119 9.24 -18.60 -2.29
C ASP A 119 9.88 -17.88 -1.08
N PRO A 120 9.32 -16.73 -0.64
CA PRO A 120 9.86 -15.95 0.47
C PRO A 120 9.99 -16.75 1.78
N PHE A 121 9.10 -17.69 2.03
CA PHE A 121 9.13 -18.54 3.23
C PHE A 121 10.37 -19.44 3.28
N PHE A 122 10.72 -20.06 2.15
CA PHE A 122 11.89 -20.96 2.10
C PHE A 122 13.22 -20.20 2.05
N CYS A 123 13.19 -18.91 1.66
CA CYS A 123 14.37 -18.04 1.63
C CYS A 123 14.59 -17.33 2.98
N LYS A 124 14.40 -18.01 4.12
CA LYS A 124 14.49 -17.45 5.47
C LYS A 124 15.72 -16.53 5.65
N GLY A 125 15.45 -15.26 6.05
CA GLY A 125 16.47 -14.25 6.26
C GLY A 125 17.05 -13.61 4.99
N LYS A 126 16.57 -13.98 3.79
CA LYS A 126 16.95 -13.36 2.52
C LYS A 126 15.79 -12.56 1.93
N GLU A 127 16.13 -11.49 1.23
CA GLU A 127 15.19 -10.73 0.43
C GLU A 127 14.79 -11.51 -0.83
N VAL A 128 13.49 -11.60 -1.08
CA VAL A 128 12.94 -12.00 -2.37
C VAL A 128 12.30 -10.78 -3.03
N SER A 129 12.76 -10.43 -4.22
CA SER A 129 12.23 -9.33 -4.99
C SER A 129 11.16 -9.81 -5.97
N ILE A 130 9.88 -9.52 -5.70
CA ILE A 130 8.74 -9.88 -6.55
C ILE A 130 8.38 -8.68 -7.41
N GLY A 131 8.49 -8.81 -8.72
CA GLY A 131 8.21 -7.73 -9.67
C GLY A 131 7.16 -8.10 -10.72
N SER A 132 6.31 -7.15 -11.09
CA SER A 132 5.35 -7.31 -12.18
C SER A 132 4.85 -5.97 -12.71
N LEU A 133 4.29 -6.01 -13.91
CA LEU A 133 3.25 -5.06 -14.31
C LEU A 133 1.93 -5.49 -13.67
N PHE A 134 0.95 -4.58 -13.63
CA PHE A 134 -0.37 -4.90 -13.12
C PHE A 134 -1.48 -4.56 -14.11
N ARG A 135 -2.51 -5.41 -14.15
CA ARG A 135 -3.77 -5.14 -14.84
C ARG A 135 -4.96 -5.28 -13.89
N ARG A 136 -6.00 -4.50 -14.13
CA ARG A 136 -7.27 -4.68 -13.43
C ARG A 136 -7.98 -5.93 -13.93
N TYR A 137 -8.70 -6.62 -13.03
CA TYR A 137 -9.34 -7.91 -13.29
C TYR A 137 -10.66 -8.03 -12.53
N GLY A 138 -11.47 -9.02 -12.93
CA GLY A 138 -12.74 -9.37 -12.29
C GLY A 138 -13.85 -8.35 -12.51
N ASP A 139 -14.98 -8.59 -11.87
CA ASP A 139 -16.18 -7.76 -11.96
C ASP A 139 -15.91 -6.35 -11.45
N HIS A 140 -16.37 -5.36 -12.21
CA HIS A 140 -16.14 -3.94 -11.91
C HIS A 140 -14.65 -3.57 -11.74
N ARG A 141 -13.73 -4.40 -12.23
CA ARG A 141 -12.27 -4.17 -12.15
C ARG A 141 -11.78 -3.95 -10.70
N LYS A 142 -12.36 -4.67 -9.75
CA LYS A 142 -12.04 -4.55 -8.32
C LYS A 142 -10.73 -5.20 -7.97
N GLU A 143 -10.37 -6.26 -8.66
CA GLU A 143 -9.16 -7.06 -8.45
C GLU A 143 -7.99 -6.58 -9.30
N VAL A 144 -6.82 -7.09 -8.99
CA VAL A 144 -5.58 -6.84 -9.71
C VAL A 144 -4.90 -8.19 -10.01
N ARG A 145 -4.23 -8.27 -11.16
CA ARG A 145 -3.43 -9.45 -11.54
C ARG A 145 -2.04 -9.00 -11.99
N PRO A 146 -1.00 -9.75 -11.60
CA PRO A 146 0.33 -9.52 -12.11
C PRO A 146 0.40 -9.88 -13.60
N VAL A 147 1.28 -9.18 -14.32
CA VAL A 147 1.57 -9.41 -15.73
C VAL A 147 3.08 -9.38 -15.89
N LEU A 148 3.65 -10.41 -16.50
CA LEU A 148 5.09 -10.49 -16.78
C LEU A 148 5.43 -9.77 -18.09
N ALA A 149 6.70 -9.39 -18.26
CA ALA A 149 7.15 -8.66 -19.44
C ALA A 149 7.02 -9.48 -20.76
N ASP A 150 7.07 -10.79 -20.67
CA ASP A 150 6.90 -11.76 -21.76
C ASP A 150 5.45 -12.23 -21.96
N SER A 151 4.50 -11.65 -21.19
CA SER A 151 3.08 -11.97 -21.33
C SER A 151 2.54 -11.61 -22.72
N PRO A 152 1.47 -12.29 -23.18
CA PRO A 152 0.82 -11.97 -24.46
C PRO A 152 0.42 -10.49 -24.60
N ARG A 153 0.57 -9.92 -25.77
CA ARG A 153 0.34 -8.49 -26.07
C ARG A 153 -0.99 -7.98 -25.53
N HIS A 154 -2.07 -8.75 -25.68
CA HIS A 154 -3.40 -8.37 -25.20
C HIS A 154 -3.52 -8.23 -23.67
N LEU A 155 -2.57 -8.78 -22.89
CA LEU A 155 -2.45 -8.55 -21.44
C LEU A 155 -1.60 -7.34 -21.15
N LEU A 156 -0.47 -7.17 -21.85
CA LEU A 156 0.41 -6.00 -21.72
C LEU A 156 -0.34 -4.70 -22.02
N ASP A 157 -1.16 -4.66 -23.05
CA ASP A 157 -1.98 -3.49 -23.43
C ASP A 157 -3.01 -3.08 -22.35
N LYS A 158 -3.28 -3.94 -21.36
CA LYS A 158 -4.16 -3.65 -20.21
C LYS A 158 -3.43 -3.13 -18.98
N THR A 159 -2.11 -2.96 -19.06
CA THR A 159 -1.26 -2.43 -17.99
C THR A 159 -0.95 -0.96 -18.19
N THR A 160 -0.37 -0.32 -17.18
CA THR A 160 0.15 1.07 -17.27
C THR A 160 1.57 1.11 -17.86
N GLY A 161 2.18 -0.05 -18.16
CA GLY A 161 3.57 -0.15 -18.60
C GLY A 161 4.62 0.05 -17.48
N THR A 162 4.20 0.37 -16.26
CA THR A 162 5.10 0.55 -15.11
C THR A 162 5.37 -0.78 -14.44
N TRP A 163 6.65 -1.09 -14.21
CA TRP A 163 7.10 -2.23 -13.43
C TRP A 163 7.08 -1.89 -11.94
N TYR A 164 6.42 -2.70 -11.13
CA TYR A 164 6.32 -2.52 -9.69
C TYR A 164 7.06 -3.63 -8.96
N LEU A 165 7.91 -3.25 -8.01
CA LEU A 165 8.73 -4.16 -7.22
C LEU A 165 8.26 -4.17 -5.76
N THR A 166 8.13 -5.34 -5.18
CA THR A 166 7.96 -5.56 -3.74
C THR A 166 9.10 -6.44 -3.25
N LYS A 167 9.88 -5.92 -2.31
CA LYS A 167 10.89 -6.69 -1.59
C LYS A 167 10.22 -7.38 -0.42
N VAL A 168 10.38 -8.68 -0.29
CA VAL A 168 9.70 -9.51 0.72
C VAL A 168 10.72 -10.29 1.53
N TRP A 169 10.54 -10.31 2.85
CA TRP A 169 11.27 -11.17 3.77
C TRP A 169 10.30 -11.97 4.61
N TYR A 170 10.60 -13.24 4.84
CA TYR A 170 9.99 -14.00 5.92
C TYR A 170 10.58 -13.51 7.25
N SER A 171 9.75 -12.99 8.14
CA SER A 171 10.15 -12.32 9.39
C SER A 171 9.92 -13.17 10.63
N GLY A 172 9.35 -14.37 10.49
CA GLY A 172 9.09 -15.28 11.60
C GLY A 172 7.61 -15.65 11.73
N GLU A 173 7.20 -16.04 12.93
CA GLU A 173 5.85 -16.47 13.26
C GLU A 173 5.23 -15.57 14.32
N VAL A 174 3.94 -15.30 14.18
CA VAL A 174 3.12 -14.56 15.14
C VAL A 174 1.86 -15.38 15.40
N GLY A 175 1.80 -16.07 16.55
CA GLY A 175 0.76 -17.06 16.81
C GLY A 175 0.82 -18.19 15.78
N GLU A 176 -0.28 -18.45 15.09
CA GLU A 176 -0.38 -19.46 14.02
C GLU A 176 -0.05 -18.92 12.62
N SER A 177 0.28 -17.63 12.52
CA SER A 177 0.53 -16.98 11.23
C SER A 177 2.02 -16.80 10.95
N HIS A 178 2.41 -16.97 9.70
CA HIS A 178 3.71 -16.58 9.17
C HIS A 178 3.71 -15.09 8.89
N GLN A 179 4.74 -14.38 9.36
CA GLN A 179 4.89 -12.95 9.15
C GLN A 179 5.85 -12.68 8.01
N PHE A 180 5.42 -11.79 7.11
CA PHE A 180 6.22 -11.28 6.01
C PHE A 180 6.37 -9.76 6.15
N THR A 181 7.60 -9.28 6.02
CA THR A 181 7.89 -7.85 5.85
C THR A 181 7.97 -7.54 4.37
N CYS A 182 7.28 -6.50 3.92
CA CYS A 182 7.26 -6.09 2.52
C CYS A 182 7.66 -4.63 2.40
N ARG A 183 8.63 -4.30 1.53
CA ARG A 183 9.08 -2.92 1.27
C ARG A 183 8.89 -2.56 -0.20
N LEU A 184 8.46 -1.32 -0.45
CA LEU A 184 8.29 -0.78 -1.79
C LEU A 184 8.47 0.74 -1.82
N SER A 185 9.05 1.27 -2.90
CA SER A 185 9.16 2.72 -3.16
C SER A 185 7.96 3.23 -3.96
N SER A 186 7.52 2.48 -4.95
CA SER A 186 6.36 2.80 -5.78
C SER A 186 5.19 1.88 -5.45
N GLY A 187 3.95 2.38 -5.53
CA GLY A 187 2.77 1.61 -5.14
C GLY A 187 1.72 1.53 -6.24
N PHE A 188 1.25 0.30 -6.49
CA PHE A 188 0.05 0.04 -7.26
C PHE A 188 -1.06 -0.48 -6.34
N ARG A 189 -2.32 -0.29 -6.74
CA ARG A 189 -3.46 -0.83 -6.00
C ARG A 189 -3.29 -2.32 -5.73
N HIS A 190 -3.50 -2.75 -4.48
CA HIS A 190 -3.38 -4.14 -4.03
C HIS A 190 -2.00 -4.79 -4.27
N GLN A 191 -0.93 -4.04 -4.49
CA GLN A 191 0.38 -4.59 -4.89
C GLN A 191 0.88 -5.68 -3.92
N VAL A 192 1.01 -5.38 -2.63
CA VAL A 192 1.49 -6.34 -1.62
C VAL A 192 0.57 -7.55 -1.55
N ARG A 193 -0.74 -7.33 -1.50
CA ARG A 193 -1.78 -8.36 -1.46
C ARG A 193 -1.66 -9.34 -2.63
N THR A 194 -1.52 -8.78 -3.84
CA THR A 194 -1.39 -9.55 -5.09
C THR A 194 -0.08 -10.31 -5.15
N HIS A 195 1.05 -9.68 -4.80
CA HIS A 195 2.36 -10.31 -4.83
C HIS A 195 2.48 -11.46 -3.82
N LEU A 196 1.97 -11.29 -2.59
CA LEU A 196 1.95 -12.37 -1.60
C LEU A 196 1.01 -13.51 -2.00
N ALA A 197 -0.19 -13.21 -2.50
CA ALA A 197 -1.08 -14.26 -3.02
C ALA A 197 -0.46 -15.00 -4.20
N TRP A 198 0.28 -14.30 -5.08
CA TRP A 198 0.98 -14.89 -6.21
C TRP A 198 2.15 -15.78 -5.79
N SER A 199 2.83 -15.45 -4.69
CA SER A 199 3.87 -16.32 -4.10
C SER A 199 3.31 -17.53 -3.33
N GLY A 200 1.99 -17.68 -3.25
CA GLY A 200 1.32 -18.76 -2.51
C GLY A 200 1.02 -18.43 -1.04
N TRP A 201 1.25 -17.17 -0.60
CA TRP A 201 1.03 -16.72 0.77
C TRP A 201 -0.04 -15.63 0.84
N PRO A 202 -1.33 -15.94 0.55
CA PRO A 202 -2.41 -14.97 0.64
C PRO A 202 -2.56 -14.46 2.08
N ILE A 203 -2.78 -13.16 2.23
CA ILE A 203 -2.85 -12.49 3.53
C ILE A 203 -4.13 -12.91 4.26
N ASP A 204 -4.05 -13.16 5.56
CA ASP A 204 -5.23 -13.44 6.41
C ASP A 204 -6.21 -12.27 6.34
N GLY A 205 -7.50 -12.58 6.20
CA GLY A 205 -8.57 -11.59 5.99
C GLY A 205 -8.72 -11.10 4.55
N ASP A 206 -7.86 -11.53 3.62
CA ASP A 206 -7.95 -11.16 2.21
C ASP A 206 -8.74 -12.15 1.38
N ILE A 207 -10.06 -12.16 1.55
CA ILE A 207 -10.95 -13.07 0.81
C ILE A 207 -10.87 -12.86 -0.70
N MET A 208 -10.56 -11.66 -1.16
CA MET A 208 -10.42 -11.35 -2.60
C MET A 208 -9.26 -12.12 -3.25
N TYR A 209 -8.23 -12.45 -2.49
CA TYR A 209 -7.05 -13.19 -2.93
C TYR A 209 -6.90 -14.54 -2.20
N GLU A 210 -8.02 -15.11 -1.75
CA GLU A 210 -8.13 -16.43 -1.12
C GLU A 210 -7.38 -16.58 0.23
N GLY A 211 -7.16 -15.47 0.95
CA GLY A 211 -6.72 -15.51 2.34
C GLY A 211 -7.73 -16.20 3.24
N ILE A 212 -7.28 -16.72 4.38
CA ILE A 212 -8.15 -17.28 5.42
C ILE A 212 -9.00 -16.14 6.00
N GLU A 213 -10.28 -16.42 6.23
CA GLU A 213 -11.19 -15.43 6.83
C GLU A 213 -10.69 -14.96 8.19
N ALA A 214 -10.71 -13.65 8.40
CA ALA A 214 -10.36 -12.97 9.63
C ALA A 214 -11.19 -11.68 9.76
N GLU A 215 -11.26 -11.13 10.96
CA GLU A 215 -12.02 -9.90 11.25
C GLU A 215 -11.56 -8.72 10.37
N ASN A 216 -10.24 -8.58 10.19
CA ASN A 216 -9.63 -7.55 9.39
C ASN A 216 -8.54 -8.14 8.47
N LEU A 217 -8.21 -7.40 7.41
CA LEU A 217 -7.03 -7.70 6.59
C LEU A 217 -5.77 -7.56 7.44
N ALA A 218 -5.01 -8.64 7.57
CA ALA A 218 -3.77 -8.67 8.34
C ALA A 218 -2.60 -8.06 7.55
N LEU A 219 -2.78 -6.81 7.08
CA LEU A 219 -1.80 -5.99 6.37
C LEU A 219 -1.72 -4.61 7.01
N ASN A 220 -0.56 -4.29 7.56
CA ASN A 220 -0.31 -3.03 8.25
C ASN A 220 0.90 -2.31 7.64
N ALA A 221 0.75 -1.04 7.27
CA ALA A 221 1.85 -0.16 6.86
C ALA A 221 2.56 0.35 8.12
N VAL A 222 3.64 -0.32 8.51
CA VAL A 222 4.30 -0.13 9.81
C VAL A 222 5.38 0.94 9.81
N ALA A 223 5.97 1.26 8.65
CA ALA A 223 6.97 2.30 8.56
C ALA A 223 6.93 3.05 7.23
N VAL A 224 7.35 4.30 7.27
CA VAL A 224 7.66 5.14 6.11
C VAL A 224 9.04 5.78 6.30
N GLU A 225 9.84 5.76 5.23
CA GLU A 225 11.18 6.35 5.20
C GLU A 225 11.26 7.30 3.99
N PHE A 226 11.65 8.54 4.21
CA PHE A 226 11.80 9.56 3.16
C PHE A 226 12.62 10.75 3.66
N PRO A 227 13.28 11.53 2.80
CA PRO A 227 13.83 12.83 3.16
C PRO A 227 12.72 13.80 3.54
N HIS A 228 12.86 14.53 4.63
CA HIS A 228 11.90 15.59 5.00
C HIS A 228 11.72 16.58 3.85
N PRO A 229 10.48 16.95 3.46
CA PRO A 229 10.21 17.71 2.23
C PRO A 229 10.85 19.10 2.17
N VAL A 230 11.18 19.69 3.31
CA VAL A 230 11.77 21.04 3.42
C VAL A 230 13.22 20.97 3.88
N THR A 231 13.51 20.26 4.98
CA THR A 231 14.87 20.22 5.56
C THR A 231 15.79 19.22 4.89
N THR A 232 15.25 18.29 4.08
CA THR A 232 15.95 17.17 3.42
C THR A 232 16.61 16.16 4.37
N ASN A 233 16.46 16.33 5.67
CA ASN A 233 16.95 15.36 6.65
C ASN A 233 16.27 14.00 6.48
N PRO A 234 16.99 12.88 6.59
CA PRO A 234 16.36 11.56 6.52
C PRO A 234 15.37 11.38 7.68
N MET A 235 14.20 10.86 7.37
CA MET A 235 13.15 10.53 8.33
C MET A 235 12.82 9.05 8.23
N GLU A 236 12.61 8.43 9.37
CA GLU A 236 11.98 7.12 9.52
C GLU A 236 10.92 7.24 10.61
N ILE A 237 9.67 6.93 10.28
CA ILE A 237 8.55 6.93 11.21
C ILE A 237 7.97 5.53 11.24
N ARG A 238 7.85 4.95 12.42
CA ARG A 238 7.45 3.55 12.64
C ARG A 238 6.42 3.42 13.79
N ILE A 239 5.51 2.43 13.66
CA ILE A 239 4.55 2.01 14.70
C ILE A 239 4.69 0.52 15.02
#